data_ce5e114c0f1b91fbc648d8ab4226bbcd
#
_entry.id   ce5e114c0f1b91fbc648d8ab4226bbcd
#
_cell.length_a   1.000
_cell.length_b   1.000
_cell.length_c   1.000
_cell.angle_alpha   90.00
_cell.angle_beta   90.00
_cell.angle_gamma   90.00
#
_symmetry.space_group_name_H-M   'P 1'
#
loop_
_entity.id
_entity.type
_entity.pdbx_description
1 polymer ?
#
loop_
_entity_poly.entity_id
_entity_poly.type
_entity_poly.pdbx_seq_one_letter_code
_entity_poly.pdbx_strand_id
1 'polypeptide(L)'
;MSHVSRHGKVAPFLLVIGIAAACTVGTAATFTLNGASVDATYTCPVGAADAPYDMKAVIDVRNSTSRAVTIKSVSAAMTLVAVKGSWLEKIGDKYQASDIGFSPQTVASGSSASLNVILPSACTSGKAAVAGASYGEYSIAFTVVTSAGTQTIVSQNRHRIVAA
;
A
#
# COMPACT_ATOMS: atom_id res chain seq x y z
N MET A 1 6.40 -30.17 -92.60
CA MET A 1 5.76 -29.04 -91.94
C MET A 1 5.39 -29.45 -90.53
N SER A 2 6.24 -29.16 -89.57
CA SER A 2 6.12 -29.64 -88.19
C SER A 2 5.62 -28.49 -87.24
N HIS A 3 4.47 -28.71 -86.64
CA HIS A 3 3.93 -27.84 -85.62
C HIS A 3 4.39 -28.30 -84.20
N VAL A 4 5.19 -27.48 -83.55
CA VAL A 4 5.60 -27.69 -82.13
C VAL A 4 4.63 -26.92 -81.25
N SER A 5 3.84 -27.66 -80.49
CA SER A 5 2.96 -27.08 -79.42
C SER A 5 3.73 -27.02 -78.11
N ARG A 6 3.93 -25.82 -77.59
CA ARG A 6 4.50 -25.57 -76.24
C ARG A 6 3.38 -25.47 -75.23
N HIS A 7 3.31 -26.44 -74.30
CA HIS A 7 2.43 -26.39 -73.14
C HIS A 7 3.15 -25.65 -72.00
N GLY A 8 2.68 -24.46 -71.67
CA GLY A 8 3.11 -23.74 -70.52
C GLY A 8 2.45 -24.30 -69.21
N LYS A 9 3.25 -24.80 -68.30
CA LYS A 9 2.79 -25.20 -66.96
C LYS A 9 2.66 -23.97 -66.08
N VAL A 10 1.42 -23.60 -65.68
CA VAL A 10 1.12 -22.59 -64.66
C VAL A 10 1.16 -23.32 -63.36
N ALA A 11 2.12 -22.93 -62.47
CA ALA A 11 2.20 -23.40 -61.10
C ALA A 11 1.30 -22.52 -60.22
N PRO A 12 0.43 -23.10 -59.37
CA PRO A 12 -0.35 -22.32 -58.42
C PRO A 12 0.54 -21.86 -57.24
N PHE A 13 0.62 -20.57 -57.06
CA PHE A 13 1.30 -19.95 -55.89
C PHE A 13 0.33 -20.05 -54.71
N LEU A 14 0.59 -20.96 -53.77
CA LEU A 14 -0.12 -21.07 -52.49
C LEU A 14 0.33 -19.95 -51.57
N LEU A 15 -0.53 -18.95 -51.40
CA LEU A 15 -0.35 -17.85 -50.42
C LEU A 15 -0.68 -18.39 -49.04
N VAL A 16 0.33 -18.72 -48.24
CA VAL A 16 0.16 -19.10 -46.81
C VAL A 16 -0.01 -17.81 -46.00
N ILE A 17 -1.26 -17.48 -45.64
CA ILE A 17 -1.56 -16.40 -44.70
C ILE A 17 -1.27 -16.91 -43.28
N GLY A 18 -0.10 -16.54 -42.76
CA GLY A 18 0.26 -16.77 -41.36
C GLY A 18 -0.58 -15.88 -40.44
N ILE A 19 -1.52 -16.45 -39.71
CA ILE A 19 -2.26 -15.77 -38.63
C ILE A 19 -1.30 -15.69 -37.45
N ALA A 20 -0.66 -14.52 -37.25
CA ALA A 20 0.07 -14.22 -36.04
C ALA A 20 -0.95 -14.04 -34.91
N ALA A 21 -1.15 -15.06 -34.08
CA ALA A 21 -1.87 -14.95 -32.82
C ALA A 21 -1.04 -14.06 -31.88
N ALA A 22 -1.39 -12.78 -31.79
CA ALA A 22 -0.87 -11.89 -30.77
C ALA A 22 -1.38 -12.38 -29.41
N CYS A 23 -0.56 -13.14 -28.67
CA CYS A 23 -0.80 -13.39 -27.26
C CYS A 23 -0.69 -12.05 -26.53
N THR A 24 -1.83 -11.41 -26.27
CA THR A 24 -1.87 -10.33 -25.31
C THR A 24 -1.58 -10.95 -23.94
N VAL A 25 -0.39 -10.68 -23.40
CA VAL A 25 -0.06 -11.00 -22.00
C VAL A 25 -0.95 -10.09 -21.15
N GLY A 26 -2.16 -10.56 -20.84
CA GLY A 26 -3.05 -9.91 -19.93
C GLY A 26 -2.38 -9.82 -18.55
N THR A 27 -2.24 -8.62 -18.01
CA THR A 27 -1.78 -8.42 -16.63
C THR A 27 -2.69 -9.22 -15.71
N ALA A 28 -2.13 -10.12 -14.90
CA ALA A 28 -2.92 -10.92 -13.98
C ALA A 28 -3.75 -10.00 -13.08
N ALA A 29 -5.05 -10.29 -12.97
CA ALA A 29 -5.94 -9.53 -12.11
C ALA A 29 -5.52 -9.71 -10.65
N THR A 30 -5.19 -8.62 -9.97
CA THR A 30 -4.60 -8.62 -8.63
C THR A 30 -5.41 -7.78 -7.64
N PHE A 31 -5.16 -8.00 -6.36
CA PHE A 31 -5.52 -7.07 -5.31
C PHE A 31 -4.33 -6.15 -5.07
N THR A 32 -4.53 -4.83 -4.98
CA THR A 32 -3.45 -3.84 -4.82
C THR A 32 -3.77 -2.82 -3.73
N LEU A 33 -2.71 -2.37 -3.03
CA LEU A 33 -2.74 -1.20 -2.15
C LEU A 33 -2.26 0.00 -2.98
N ASN A 34 -3.10 1.03 -3.13
CA ASN A 34 -2.84 2.15 -4.05
C ASN A 34 -2.35 3.41 -3.34
N GLY A 35 -2.66 3.56 -2.05
CA GLY A 35 -2.27 4.69 -1.23
C GLY A 35 -2.50 4.41 0.25
N ALA A 36 -1.77 5.09 1.12
CA ALA A 36 -2.03 5.11 2.54
C ALA A 36 -1.76 6.50 3.11
N SER A 37 -2.60 6.94 4.03
CA SER A 37 -2.45 8.19 4.77
C SER A 37 -2.77 7.99 6.24
N VAL A 38 -2.21 8.84 7.10
CA VAL A 38 -2.41 8.80 8.54
C VAL A 38 -2.74 10.20 9.06
N ASP A 39 -3.31 10.28 10.27
CA ASP A 39 -3.44 11.56 10.98
C ASP A 39 -2.08 12.28 11.00
N ALA A 40 -2.06 13.53 10.57
CA ALA A 40 -0.80 14.25 10.38
C ALA A 40 -0.12 14.63 11.70
N THR A 41 -0.90 14.89 12.77
CA THR A 41 -0.35 15.41 14.02
C THR A 41 -1.16 14.91 15.23
N TYR A 42 -0.44 14.59 16.29
CA TYR A 42 -0.97 14.38 17.64
C TYR A 42 -0.25 15.29 18.63
N THR A 43 -0.99 15.82 19.62
CA THR A 43 -0.45 16.65 20.69
C THR A 43 -0.26 15.83 21.94
N CYS A 44 1.00 15.62 22.33
CA CYS A 44 1.39 14.84 23.50
C CYS A 44 1.62 15.76 24.69
N PRO A 45 0.96 15.58 25.84
CA PRO A 45 1.21 16.41 27.03
C PRO A 45 2.68 16.36 27.46
N VAL A 46 3.26 17.51 27.85
CA VAL A 46 4.63 17.57 28.38
C VAL A 46 4.72 16.71 29.65
N GLY A 47 5.75 15.85 29.71
CA GLY A 47 5.95 14.91 30.80
C GLY A 47 5.05 13.69 30.76
N ALA A 48 4.31 13.48 29.64
CA ALA A 48 3.55 12.26 29.44
C ALA A 48 4.47 11.03 29.44
N ALA A 49 4.00 9.95 30.06
CA ALA A 49 4.62 8.62 30.02
C ALA A 49 3.56 7.63 29.53
N ASP A 50 3.76 7.08 28.34
CA ASP A 50 2.84 6.12 27.71
C ASP A 50 1.38 6.57 27.67
N ALA A 51 1.14 7.86 27.37
CA ALA A 51 -0.22 8.38 27.25
C ALA A 51 -0.87 7.79 26.01
N PRO A 52 -1.93 6.95 26.15
CA PRO A 52 -2.54 6.26 25.03
C PRO A 52 -3.30 7.22 24.13
N TYR A 53 -3.27 6.96 22.83
CA TYR A 53 -4.11 7.63 21.83
C TYR A 53 -4.33 6.73 20.62
N ASP A 54 -5.37 7.02 19.85
CA ASP A 54 -5.66 6.33 18.61
C ASP A 54 -5.27 7.19 17.41
N MET A 55 -4.42 6.67 16.53
CA MET A 55 -4.12 7.27 15.24
C MET A 55 -5.06 6.69 14.19
N LYS A 56 -5.74 7.55 13.44
CA LYS A 56 -6.55 7.13 12.30
C LYS A 56 -5.70 7.06 11.05
N ALA A 57 -5.96 6.05 10.23
CA ALA A 57 -5.35 5.90 8.93
C ALA A 57 -6.37 5.44 7.89
N VAL A 58 -6.07 5.71 6.62
CA VAL A 58 -6.84 5.24 5.47
C VAL A 58 -5.88 4.56 4.51
N ILE A 59 -6.26 3.34 4.04
CA ILE A 59 -5.51 2.60 3.03
C ILE A 59 -6.44 2.39 1.84
N ASP A 60 -6.11 2.97 0.69
CA ASP A 60 -6.87 2.80 -0.53
C ASP A 60 -6.48 1.49 -1.22
N VAL A 61 -7.48 0.69 -1.55
CA VAL A 61 -7.28 -0.63 -2.13
C VAL A 61 -8.10 -0.81 -3.42
N ARG A 62 -7.61 -1.66 -4.30
CA ARG A 62 -8.30 -2.08 -5.52
C ARG A 62 -8.29 -3.59 -5.64
N ASN A 63 -9.46 -4.19 -5.77
CA ASN A 63 -9.61 -5.59 -6.11
C ASN A 63 -9.94 -5.75 -7.60
N SER A 64 -8.96 -6.09 -8.42
CA SER A 64 -9.15 -6.36 -9.85
C SER A 64 -9.42 -7.85 -10.13
N THR A 65 -9.47 -8.70 -9.10
CA THR A 65 -9.76 -10.14 -9.27
C THR A 65 -11.24 -10.39 -9.58
N SER A 66 -11.56 -11.58 -10.07
CA SER A 66 -12.93 -12.00 -10.36
C SER A 66 -13.74 -12.43 -9.12
N ARG A 67 -13.15 -12.37 -7.92
CA ARG A 67 -13.79 -12.76 -6.66
C ARG A 67 -13.62 -11.67 -5.61
N ALA A 68 -14.52 -11.66 -4.62
CA ALA A 68 -14.34 -10.82 -3.44
C ALA A 68 -13.06 -11.22 -2.68
N VAL A 69 -12.32 -10.22 -2.18
CA VAL A 69 -11.12 -10.42 -1.36
C VAL A 69 -11.44 -10.05 0.08
N THR A 70 -11.18 -10.99 0.99
CA THR A 70 -11.32 -10.78 2.43
C THR A 70 -10.00 -10.28 3.01
N ILE A 71 -10.04 -9.20 3.79
CA ILE A 71 -8.93 -8.71 4.59
C ILE A 71 -8.92 -9.47 5.89
N LYS A 72 -7.80 -10.11 6.21
CA LYS A 72 -7.65 -10.99 7.38
C LYS A 72 -7.08 -10.24 8.58
N SER A 73 -6.07 -9.41 8.33
CA SER A 73 -5.45 -8.57 9.36
C SER A 73 -4.73 -7.38 8.76
N VAL A 74 -4.56 -6.35 9.57
CA VAL A 74 -3.72 -5.20 9.31
C VAL A 74 -2.75 -5.07 10.48
N SER A 75 -1.47 -4.86 10.19
CA SER A 75 -0.46 -4.48 11.17
C SER A 75 0.30 -3.25 10.70
N ALA A 76 0.94 -2.53 11.61
CA ALA A 76 1.71 -1.33 11.28
C ALA A 76 3.06 -1.33 11.99
N ALA A 77 4.07 -0.76 11.31
CA ALA A 77 5.37 -0.43 11.87
C ALA A 77 5.57 1.08 11.75
N MET A 78 5.75 1.76 12.88
CA MET A 78 6.10 3.18 12.95
C MET A 78 7.61 3.28 13.11
N THR A 79 8.27 4.10 12.31
CA THR A 79 9.71 4.37 12.41
C THR A 79 9.92 5.86 12.62
N LEU A 80 10.63 6.25 13.68
CA LEU A 80 11.01 7.64 13.92
C LEU A 80 12.02 8.08 12.86
N VAL A 81 11.69 9.10 12.08
CA VAL A 81 12.49 9.55 10.93
C VAL A 81 13.05 10.96 11.08
N ALA A 82 12.47 11.75 11.97
CA ALA A 82 12.99 13.08 12.30
C ALA A 82 12.63 13.47 13.73
N VAL A 83 13.46 14.29 14.35
CA VAL A 83 13.22 14.88 15.68
C VAL A 83 13.59 16.36 15.67
N LYS A 84 12.91 17.13 16.52
CA LYS A 84 13.26 18.51 16.82
C LYS A 84 13.16 18.77 18.33
N GLY A 85 14.07 19.58 18.83
CA GLY A 85 14.14 19.90 20.25
C GLY A 85 14.55 18.68 21.10
N SER A 86 14.11 18.65 22.34
CA SER A 86 14.34 17.53 23.25
C SER A 86 13.32 16.44 23.01
N TRP A 87 13.75 15.28 22.49
CA TRP A 87 12.95 14.10 22.24
C TRP A 87 13.64 12.87 22.83
N LEU A 88 12.88 11.93 23.40
CA LEU A 88 13.44 10.79 24.13
C LEU A 88 13.96 9.70 23.22
N GLU A 89 13.29 9.50 22.10
CA GLU A 89 13.59 8.43 21.15
C GLU A 89 14.64 8.87 20.14
N LYS A 90 15.29 7.91 19.50
CA LYS A 90 16.34 8.13 18.51
C LYS A 90 15.80 7.86 17.10
N ILE A 91 16.28 8.60 16.12
CA ILE A 91 15.97 8.35 14.72
C ILE A 91 16.35 6.90 14.38
N GLY A 92 15.40 6.16 13.80
CA GLY A 92 15.49 4.74 13.50
C GLY A 92 14.78 3.83 14.50
N ASP A 93 14.38 4.33 15.68
CA ASP A 93 13.57 3.55 16.63
C ASP A 93 12.26 3.14 15.98
N LYS A 94 11.83 1.90 16.26
CA LYS A 94 10.67 1.27 15.63
C LYS A 94 9.68 0.77 16.65
N TYR A 95 8.41 1.02 16.37
CA TYR A 95 7.27 0.54 17.14
C TYR A 95 6.39 -0.30 16.22
N GLN A 96 5.87 -1.40 16.73
CA GLN A 96 4.98 -2.27 15.97
C GLN A 96 3.64 -2.38 16.68
N ALA A 97 2.56 -2.32 15.92
CA ALA A 97 1.22 -2.63 16.36
C ALA A 97 0.66 -3.79 15.53
N SER A 98 0.09 -4.76 16.22
CA SER A 98 -0.68 -5.86 15.66
C SER A 98 -2.14 -5.72 16.11
N ASP A 99 -3.01 -6.53 15.53
CA ASP A 99 -4.44 -6.59 15.88
C ASP A 99 -5.16 -5.23 15.79
N ILE A 100 -4.82 -4.49 14.74
CA ILE A 100 -5.35 -3.18 14.44
C ILE A 100 -6.80 -3.30 13.97
N GLY A 101 -7.70 -2.46 14.50
CA GLY A 101 -9.08 -2.35 14.04
C GLY A 101 -9.15 -1.78 12.62
N PHE A 102 -9.94 -2.42 11.73
CA PHE A 102 -10.10 -1.95 10.36
C PHE A 102 -11.49 -2.26 9.78
N SER A 103 -11.93 -1.48 8.81
CA SER A 103 -13.14 -1.72 8.01
C SER A 103 -13.03 -1.07 6.62
N PRO A 104 -13.69 -1.64 5.57
CA PRO A 104 -14.43 -2.89 5.53
C PRO A 104 -13.53 -4.15 5.58
N GLN A 105 -14.09 -5.28 5.95
CA GLN A 105 -13.37 -6.57 5.95
C GLN A 105 -13.37 -7.27 4.59
N THR A 106 -14.16 -6.81 3.62
CA THR A 106 -14.29 -7.44 2.32
C THR A 106 -14.35 -6.38 1.23
N VAL A 107 -13.62 -6.60 0.13
CA VAL A 107 -13.64 -5.77 -1.07
C VAL A 107 -14.21 -6.60 -2.22
N ALA A 108 -15.34 -6.16 -2.79
CA ALA A 108 -16.00 -6.87 -3.88
C ALA A 108 -15.11 -6.96 -5.13
N SER A 109 -15.38 -7.96 -5.97
CA SER A 109 -14.74 -8.13 -7.27
C SER A 109 -14.84 -6.85 -8.12
N GLY A 110 -13.76 -6.46 -8.77
CA GLY A 110 -13.70 -5.30 -9.65
C GLY A 110 -13.88 -3.95 -8.96
N SER A 111 -13.87 -3.87 -7.61
CA SER A 111 -14.16 -2.67 -6.83
C SER A 111 -12.90 -2.07 -6.18
N SER A 112 -13.01 -0.77 -5.87
CA SER A 112 -12.08 -0.08 -4.96
C SER A 112 -12.76 0.15 -3.62
N ALA A 113 -11.98 0.26 -2.55
CA ALA A 113 -12.45 0.62 -1.22
C ALA A 113 -11.34 1.39 -0.48
N SER A 114 -11.75 2.18 0.53
CA SER A 114 -10.84 2.78 1.50
C SER A 114 -10.99 2.02 2.81
N LEU A 115 -9.91 1.39 3.28
CA LEU A 115 -9.86 0.74 4.59
C LEU A 115 -9.62 1.82 5.63
N ASN A 116 -10.60 2.05 6.50
CA ASN A 116 -10.42 2.87 7.69
C ASN A 116 -9.73 2.02 8.75
N VAL A 117 -8.62 2.52 9.27
CA VAL A 117 -7.74 1.82 10.21
C VAL A 117 -7.63 2.65 11.48
N ILE A 118 -7.76 2.00 12.65
CA ILE A 118 -7.51 2.62 13.95
C ILE A 118 -6.28 1.94 14.55
N LEU A 119 -5.19 2.71 14.62
CA LEU A 119 -3.89 2.26 15.12
C LEU A 119 -3.72 2.70 16.58
N PRO A 120 -3.86 1.80 17.56
CA PRO A 120 -3.57 2.11 18.96
C PRO A 120 -2.10 2.53 19.09
N SER A 121 -1.87 3.62 19.76
CA SER A 121 -0.55 4.22 19.93
C SER A 121 -0.41 4.80 21.34
N ALA A 122 0.79 5.17 21.72
CA ALA A 122 1.06 5.88 22.96
C ALA A 122 2.14 6.92 22.73
N CYS A 123 2.06 8.03 23.44
CA CYS A 123 3.08 9.05 23.38
C CYS A 123 3.81 9.20 24.71
N THR A 124 5.13 9.38 24.62
CA THR A 124 5.98 9.74 25.74
C THR A 124 6.73 11.03 25.37
N SER A 125 6.55 12.08 26.18
CA SER A 125 7.31 13.31 26.04
C SER A 125 8.21 13.49 27.26
N GLY A 126 9.51 13.76 27.05
CA GLY A 126 10.42 14.00 28.15
C GLY A 126 10.06 15.26 28.96
N LYS A 127 10.38 15.28 30.25
CA LYS A 127 10.22 16.47 31.11
C LYS A 127 10.97 17.71 30.58
N ALA A 128 12.01 17.50 29.76
CA ALA A 128 12.77 18.56 29.11
C ALA A 128 12.18 18.98 27.75
N ALA A 129 11.09 18.35 27.30
CA ALA A 129 10.42 18.75 26.06
C ALA A 129 9.82 20.16 26.24
N VAL A 130 9.95 20.98 25.21
CA VAL A 130 9.39 22.34 25.19
C VAL A 130 8.09 22.29 24.36
N ALA A 131 7.01 22.73 24.97
CA ALA A 131 5.69 22.77 24.35
C ALA A 131 5.74 23.50 22.99
N GLY A 132 5.19 22.87 21.95
CA GLY A 132 5.17 23.39 20.58
C GLY A 132 6.51 23.43 19.84
N ALA A 133 7.63 23.20 20.54
CA ALA A 133 8.99 23.28 19.96
C ALA A 133 9.69 21.92 19.84
N SER A 134 9.28 20.92 20.64
CA SER A 134 9.81 19.56 20.61
C SER A 134 8.84 18.62 19.91
N TYR A 135 9.32 17.82 18.94
CA TYR A 135 8.50 16.84 18.25
C TYR A 135 9.31 15.68 17.67
N GLY A 136 8.63 14.55 17.47
CA GLY A 136 9.10 13.43 16.63
C GLY A 136 8.21 13.24 15.41
N GLU A 137 8.79 12.91 14.26
CA GLU A 137 8.06 12.55 13.04
C GLU A 137 8.28 11.08 12.70
N TYR A 138 7.19 10.40 12.39
CA TYR A 138 7.17 8.96 12.12
C TYR A 138 6.70 8.67 10.70
N SER A 139 7.39 7.75 10.04
CA SER A 139 6.93 7.07 8.85
C SER A 139 6.20 5.79 9.25
N ILE A 140 5.04 5.53 8.67
CA ILE A 140 4.22 4.36 9.01
C ILE A 140 4.13 3.42 7.82
N ALA A 141 4.53 2.16 8.01
CA ALA A 141 4.38 1.09 7.03
C ALA A 141 3.26 0.16 7.49
N PHE A 142 2.25 -0.05 6.65
CA PHE A 142 1.15 -0.98 6.89
C PHE A 142 1.40 -2.29 6.16
N THR A 143 1.17 -3.42 6.84
CA THR A 143 1.11 -4.74 6.23
C THR A 143 -0.32 -5.26 6.28
N VAL A 144 -0.90 -5.54 5.11
CA VAL A 144 -2.27 -6.01 4.94
C VAL A 144 -2.24 -7.46 4.47
N VAL A 145 -2.78 -8.37 5.28
CA VAL A 145 -2.93 -9.80 4.95
C VAL A 145 -4.34 -10.02 4.43
N THR A 146 -4.46 -10.61 3.25
CA THR A 146 -5.73 -10.87 2.60
C THR A 146 -5.86 -12.32 2.13
N SER A 147 -7.05 -12.69 1.64
CA SER A 147 -7.25 -13.96 0.93
C SER A 147 -6.51 -14.05 -0.40
N ALA A 148 -6.05 -12.91 -0.95
CA ALA A 148 -5.29 -12.83 -2.20
C ALA A 148 -3.77 -12.68 -1.99
N GLY A 149 -3.29 -12.69 -0.74
CA GLY A 149 -1.87 -12.55 -0.39
C GLY A 149 -1.60 -11.43 0.61
N THR A 150 -0.33 -11.19 0.87
CA THR A 150 0.15 -10.15 1.80
C THR A 150 0.84 -9.03 1.03
N GLN A 151 0.52 -7.79 1.38
CA GLN A 151 1.14 -6.61 0.77
C GLN A 151 1.51 -5.58 1.84
N THR A 152 2.50 -4.75 1.55
CA THR A 152 2.95 -3.67 2.43
C THR A 152 2.91 -2.35 1.68
N ILE A 153 2.48 -1.27 2.36
CA ILE A 153 2.48 0.09 1.84
C ILE A 153 2.95 1.06 2.92
N VAL A 154 3.72 2.07 2.53
CA VAL A 154 4.14 3.16 3.42
C VAL A 154 3.18 4.33 3.26
N SER A 155 2.81 4.98 4.36
CA SER A 155 1.98 6.19 4.33
C SER A 155 2.65 7.30 3.50
N GLN A 156 1.85 8.02 2.72
CA GLN A 156 2.31 9.14 1.89
C GLN A 156 2.71 10.36 2.72
N ASN A 157 2.08 10.53 3.87
CA ASN A 157 2.42 11.57 4.84
C ASN A 157 3.02 10.97 6.11
N ARG A 158 3.68 11.80 6.90
CA ARG A 158 4.22 11.46 8.22
C ARG A 158 3.21 11.78 9.30
N HIS A 159 3.32 11.06 10.40
CA HIS A 159 2.66 11.37 11.67
C HIS A 159 3.62 12.13 12.56
N ARG A 160 3.23 13.31 13.04
CA ARG A 160 4.04 14.12 13.95
C ARG A 160 3.43 14.13 15.35
N ILE A 161 4.21 13.75 16.33
CA ILE A 161 3.86 13.88 17.74
C ILE A 161 4.55 15.13 18.29
N VAL A 162 3.77 16.12 18.73
CA VAL A 162 4.26 17.41 19.24
C VAL A 162 4.06 17.45 20.75
N ALA A 163 5.09 17.81 21.51
CA ALA A 163 4.95 18.07 22.94
C ALA A 163 4.15 19.37 23.19
N ALA A 164 3.15 19.36 24.08
CA ALA A 164 2.32 20.51 24.43
C ALA A 164 1.86 20.50 25.88
#